data_ee1f5e11cbfb16e012da6345261e2a9c
#
_entry.id   ee1f5e11cbfb16e012da6345261e2a9c
#
_cell.length_a   1.000
_cell.length_b   1.000
_cell.length_c   1.000
_cell.angle_alpha   90.00
_cell.angle_beta   90.00
_cell.angle_gamma   90.00
#
_symmetry.space_group_name_H-M   'P 1'
#
loop_
_entity.id
_entity.type
_entity.pdbx_description
1 polymer ?
#
loop_
_entity_poly.entity_id
_entity_poly.type
_entity_poly.pdbx_seq_one_letter_code
_entity_poly.pdbx_strand_id
1 'polypeptide(L)'
;MIARRLAPSDSGFGIRDSRFGFSRVMAVAIAMLIPVSVAAQGWTPPRTPDGQPDLQGVWSDSSITPLERPKALGDRKTITEAEVAQLKERAERLFNNRESDFIPGYNLFAALWADADAVHNPNATGSVLNMVPREFENRTSLIIDPPDGRLPPVTPEGRRRQIEGLASNLTTPWQFGATPSTSQPVRPAPNGPEDLSNALRCISWGVPKIAGNINYTSHQEIFQGPGYVVLLSEVNHEARVIPIDARPHLAESLRQWNGDSRGHWEGNTLVVETTNFSPKSFFMGSADRLHLVERFTRTGPRTLDYQLTIDDPTTWTKPWTALIRLKASDEPMIEFACHEGNHHVVRGILGGARAEEK
;
A
#
# COMPACT_ATOMS: atom_id res chain seq x y z
N MET A 1 -3.67 -16.85 -80.77
CA MET A 1 -4.35 -16.38 -82.02
C MET A 1 -4.53 -14.90 -81.93
N ILE A 2 -3.73 -14.17 -82.70
CA ILE A 2 -4.07 -13.05 -83.60
C ILE A 2 -4.53 -11.80 -82.87
N ALA A 3 -3.67 -10.79 -82.62
CA ALA A 3 -3.07 -9.78 -83.50
C ALA A 3 -4.03 -8.77 -84.13
N ARG A 4 -3.83 -7.49 -83.85
CA ARG A 4 -3.61 -6.33 -84.74
C ARG A 4 -3.95 -5.03 -84.02
N ARG A 5 -3.00 -4.15 -83.76
CA ARG A 5 -2.44 -3.02 -84.49
C ARG A 5 -3.46 -2.17 -85.30
N LEU A 6 -3.49 -0.88 -84.97
CA LEU A 6 -3.18 0.21 -85.94
C LEU A 6 -3.24 1.58 -85.26
N ALA A 7 -2.16 2.34 -85.47
CA ALA A 7 -2.05 3.79 -85.38
C ALA A 7 -2.11 4.32 -86.85
N PRO A 8 -1.84 5.61 -87.18
CA PRO A 8 -1.98 6.91 -86.56
C PRO A 8 -2.71 7.93 -87.51
N SER A 9 -2.85 9.22 -87.16
CA SER A 9 -2.75 10.33 -88.14
C SER A 9 -2.49 11.69 -87.48
N ASP A 10 -1.49 12.34 -88.07
CA ASP A 10 -1.03 13.70 -87.93
C ASP A 10 -1.99 14.77 -88.41
N SER A 11 -1.86 15.96 -87.86
CA SER A 11 -1.83 17.29 -88.51
C SER A 11 -1.95 18.33 -87.40
N GLY A 12 -1.05 19.25 -87.13
CA GLY A 12 -0.30 20.10 -87.99
C GLY A 12 -0.67 21.58 -87.73
N PHE A 13 0.32 22.40 -87.41
CA PHE A 13 0.38 23.84 -87.53
C PHE A 13 -0.11 24.78 -86.41
N GLY A 14 0.83 25.66 -85.97
CA GLY A 14 0.56 27.03 -85.51
C GLY A 14 1.53 27.59 -84.48
N ILE A 15 2.66 28.12 -84.95
CA ILE A 15 3.63 28.91 -84.15
C ILE A 15 3.02 30.27 -83.83
N ARG A 16 3.11 30.73 -82.62
CA ARG A 16 3.35 32.19 -82.31
C ARG A 16 4.06 32.38 -81.01
N ASP A 17 5.24 32.92 -81.11
CA ASP A 17 6.08 33.53 -80.09
C ASP A 17 5.34 34.61 -79.28
N SER A 18 5.49 34.60 -77.95
CA SER A 18 5.64 35.83 -77.18
C SER A 18 6.35 35.54 -75.85
N ARG A 19 7.53 36.18 -75.79
CA ARG A 19 8.39 36.25 -74.62
C ARG A 19 7.64 36.92 -73.47
N PHE A 20 7.65 36.32 -72.26
CA PHE A 20 7.71 37.13 -71.04
C PHE A 20 8.22 36.27 -69.86
N GLY A 21 9.24 36.75 -69.21
CA GLY A 21 9.51 36.85 -67.83
C GLY A 21 9.78 35.55 -67.03
N PHE A 22 11.04 35.19 -66.84
CA PHE A 22 11.49 34.28 -65.81
C PHE A 22 11.10 34.80 -64.40
N SER A 23 10.22 34.13 -63.69
CA SER A 23 10.14 34.25 -62.24
C SER A 23 10.26 32.81 -61.63
N ARG A 24 11.42 32.56 -61.03
CA ARG A 24 11.72 31.35 -60.33
C ARG A 24 10.93 31.40 -59.05
N VAL A 25 9.80 30.70 -58.97
CA VAL A 25 9.12 30.38 -57.72
C VAL A 25 9.78 29.10 -57.17
N MET A 26 10.63 29.31 -56.18
CA MET A 26 11.27 28.25 -55.42
C MET A 26 10.20 27.73 -54.45
N ALA A 27 9.58 26.60 -54.75
CA ALA A 27 8.68 25.91 -53.85
C ALA A 27 9.50 25.26 -52.72
N VAL A 28 9.53 25.93 -51.56
CA VAL A 28 10.05 25.35 -50.32
C VAL A 28 9.00 24.37 -49.81
N ALA A 29 9.23 23.09 -50.00
CA ALA A 29 8.47 22.03 -49.32
C ALA A 29 8.85 22.03 -47.83
N ILE A 30 8.06 22.70 -47.01
CA ILE A 30 8.13 22.57 -45.56
C ILE A 30 7.57 21.18 -45.21
N ALA A 31 8.47 20.21 -45.03
CA ALA A 31 8.12 18.95 -44.40
C ALA A 31 7.74 19.23 -42.93
N MET A 32 6.46 19.30 -42.65
CA MET A 32 5.98 19.26 -41.25
C MET A 32 6.38 17.93 -40.64
N LEU A 33 7.46 17.92 -39.88
CA LEU A 33 7.76 16.86 -38.90
C LEU A 33 6.68 16.92 -37.81
N ILE A 34 5.61 16.18 -38.02
CA ILE A 34 4.68 15.90 -36.94
C ILE A 34 5.49 15.06 -35.93
N PRO A 35 5.70 15.52 -34.69
CA PRO A 35 6.28 14.67 -33.67
C PRO A 35 5.29 13.55 -33.44
N VAL A 36 5.61 12.34 -33.91
CA VAL A 36 4.95 11.12 -33.46
C VAL A 36 5.35 11.01 -32.00
N SER A 37 4.48 11.48 -31.12
CA SER A 37 4.57 11.16 -29.70
C SER A 37 4.44 9.64 -29.62
N VAL A 38 5.57 8.96 -29.51
CA VAL A 38 5.59 7.57 -29.06
C VAL A 38 5.07 7.63 -27.61
N ALA A 39 3.75 7.54 -27.47
CA ALA A 39 3.17 7.23 -26.18
C ALA A 39 3.86 5.94 -25.75
N ALA A 40 4.66 6.01 -24.69
CA ALA A 40 5.17 4.81 -24.04
C ALA A 40 3.96 3.90 -23.87
N GLN A 41 3.95 2.74 -24.52
CA GLN A 41 2.88 1.77 -24.35
C GLN A 41 2.90 1.38 -22.87
N GLY A 42 2.06 2.04 -22.09
CA GLY A 42 1.90 1.75 -20.68
C GLY A 42 1.53 0.28 -20.53
N TRP A 43 2.18 -0.41 -19.63
CA TRP A 43 1.83 -1.78 -19.31
C TRP A 43 0.32 -1.87 -18.97
N THR A 44 -0.36 -2.85 -19.54
CA THR A 44 -1.80 -3.08 -19.31
C THR A 44 -1.97 -4.39 -18.52
N PRO A 45 -2.74 -4.38 -17.42
CA PRO A 45 -2.97 -5.60 -16.66
C PRO A 45 -3.70 -6.65 -17.51
N PRO A 46 -3.38 -7.96 -17.34
CA PRO A 46 -4.18 -9.02 -17.89
C PRO A 46 -5.63 -8.91 -17.39
N ARG A 47 -6.55 -9.61 -18.06
CA ARG A 47 -7.95 -9.61 -17.70
C ARG A 47 -8.38 -10.98 -17.22
N THR A 48 -9.27 -10.99 -16.24
CA THR A 48 -10.00 -12.19 -15.83
C THR A 48 -11.00 -12.62 -16.90
N PRO A 49 -11.57 -13.84 -16.85
CA PRO A 49 -12.57 -14.30 -17.84
C PRO A 49 -13.81 -13.42 -17.94
N ASP A 50 -14.17 -12.72 -16.86
CA ASP A 50 -15.27 -11.74 -16.82
C ASP A 50 -14.86 -10.32 -17.24
N GLY A 51 -13.63 -10.17 -17.77
CA GLY A 51 -13.14 -8.93 -18.39
C GLY A 51 -12.59 -7.88 -17.40
N GLN A 52 -12.57 -8.17 -16.11
CA GLN A 52 -12.01 -7.25 -15.12
C GLN A 52 -10.46 -7.28 -15.11
N PRO A 53 -9.78 -6.21 -14.69
CA PRO A 53 -8.34 -6.27 -14.45
C PRO A 53 -7.99 -7.41 -13.50
N ASP A 54 -7.00 -8.22 -13.86
CA ASP A 54 -6.56 -9.34 -13.03
C ASP A 54 -5.62 -8.86 -11.94
N LEU A 55 -6.12 -8.84 -10.70
CA LEU A 55 -5.37 -8.51 -9.48
C LEU A 55 -5.01 -9.77 -8.68
N GLN A 56 -5.40 -10.97 -9.16
CA GLN A 56 -5.25 -12.21 -8.42
C GLN A 56 -3.78 -12.53 -8.10
N GLY A 57 -3.59 -13.25 -7.02
CA GLY A 57 -2.30 -13.73 -6.57
C GLY A 57 -1.94 -13.27 -5.16
N VAL A 58 -0.77 -13.70 -4.71
CA VAL A 58 -0.22 -13.34 -3.40
C VAL A 58 0.62 -12.08 -3.56
N TRP A 59 0.32 -11.09 -2.72
CA TRP A 59 0.96 -9.79 -2.69
C TRP A 59 1.56 -9.52 -1.32
N SER A 60 2.79 -9.07 -1.28
CA SER A 60 3.51 -8.77 -0.04
C SER A 60 3.76 -7.27 0.10
N ASP A 61 3.52 -6.74 1.30
CA ASP A 61 4.02 -5.43 1.71
C ASP A 61 5.35 -5.62 2.46
N SER A 62 6.41 -5.41 1.73
CA SER A 62 7.78 -5.48 2.23
C SER A 62 8.48 -4.13 2.23
N SER A 63 7.75 -3.04 1.99
CA SER A 63 8.32 -1.69 1.95
C SER A 63 8.93 -1.27 3.27
N ILE A 64 10.13 -0.70 3.22
CA ILE A 64 10.75 -0.02 4.37
C ILE A 64 10.35 1.46 4.45
N THR A 65 9.64 1.98 3.46
CA THR A 65 9.21 3.38 3.45
C THR A 65 8.36 3.67 4.68
N PRO A 66 8.71 4.68 5.48
CA PRO A 66 7.96 4.98 6.70
C PRO A 66 6.58 5.56 6.38
N LEU A 67 5.61 5.36 7.28
CA LEU A 67 4.29 5.97 7.14
C LEU A 67 4.42 7.48 7.00
N GLU A 68 5.09 8.12 7.94
CA GLU A 68 5.34 9.56 7.93
C GLU A 68 6.78 9.88 7.53
N ARG A 69 6.97 10.99 6.82
CA ARG A 69 8.30 11.47 6.46
C ARG A 69 9.12 11.79 7.70
N PRO A 70 10.32 11.21 7.86
CA PRO A 70 11.22 11.54 8.94
C PRO A 70 11.56 13.02 8.99
N LYS A 71 11.59 13.62 10.18
CA LYS A 71 11.88 15.05 10.35
C LYS A 71 13.23 15.44 9.76
N ALA A 72 14.22 14.56 9.82
CA ALA A 72 15.55 14.77 9.25
C ALA A 72 15.56 14.99 7.72
N LEU A 73 14.51 14.57 7.02
CA LEU A 73 14.37 14.75 5.58
C LEU A 73 13.65 16.05 5.19
N GLY A 74 13.12 16.81 6.14
CA GLY A 74 12.40 18.06 5.87
C GLY A 74 11.27 17.84 4.86
N ASP A 75 11.29 18.59 3.75
CA ASP A 75 10.28 18.52 2.69
C ASP A 75 10.69 17.61 1.50
N ARG A 76 11.79 16.88 1.64
CA ARG A 76 12.26 15.97 0.58
C ARG A 76 11.28 14.82 0.40
N LYS A 77 10.51 14.86 -0.68
CA LYS A 77 9.54 13.81 -1.03
C LYS A 77 10.21 12.52 -1.51
N THR A 78 11.40 12.66 -2.08
CA THR A 78 12.20 11.55 -2.59
C THR A 78 13.66 11.67 -2.17
N ILE A 79 14.33 10.54 -2.09
CA ILE A 79 15.79 10.42 -2.00
C ILE A 79 16.34 10.02 -3.37
N THR A 80 17.63 10.22 -3.58
CA THR A 80 18.33 9.84 -4.82
C THR A 80 18.53 8.34 -4.90
N GLU A 81 18.76 7.81 -6.10
CA GLU A 81 19.10 6.40 -6.30
C GLU A 81 20.39 6.00 -5.57
N ALA A 82 21.36 6.92 -5.46
CA ALA A 82 22.57 6.70 -4.68
C ALA A 82 22.27 6.52 -3.17
N GLU A 83 21.36 7.34 -2.63
CA GLU A 83 20.91 7.21 -1.24
C GLU A 83 20.12 5.91 -1.02
N VAL A 84 19.28 5.50 -1.99
CA VAL A 84 18.61 4.19 -1.95
C VAL A 84 19.64 3.05 -1.92
N ALA A 85 20.68 3.12 -2.76
CA ALA A 85 21.74 2.12 -2.75
C ALA A 85 22.48 2.06 -1.43
N GLN A 86 22.76 3.20 -0.81
CA GLN A 86 23.37 3.26 0.54
C GLN A 86 22.47 2.64 1.61
N LEU A 87 21.15 2.88 1.56
CA LEU A 87 20.22 2.26 2.50
C LEU A 87 20.21 0.74 2.36
N LYS A 88 20.24 0.22 1.12
CA LYS A 88 20.35 -1.22 0.86
C LYS A 88 21.62 -1.80 1.46
N GLU A 89 22.76 -1.18 1.20
CA GLU A 89 24.05 -1.63 1.72
C GLU A 89 24.06 -1.62 3.27
N ARG A 90 23.50 -0.60 3.90
CA ARG A 90 23.38 -0.52 5.36
C ARG A 90 22.46 -1.62 5.90
N ALA A 91 21.34 -1.87 5.23
CA ALA A 91 20.43 -2.95 5.61
C ALA A 91 21.10 -4.33 5.48
N GLU A 92 21.83 -4.57 4.40
CA GLU A 92 22.57 -5.81 4.22
C GLU A 92 23.59 -6.05 5.35
N ARG A 93 24.33 -5.01 5.75
CA ARG A 93 25.25 -5.10 6.89
C ARG A 93 24.52 -5.43 8.19
N LEU A 94 23.39 -4.78 8.43
CA LEU A 94 22.59 -4.97 9.63
C LEU A 94 22.00 -6.38 9.72
N PHE A 95 21.51 -6.94 8.58
CA PHE A 95 20.78 -8.22 8.58
C PHE A 95 21.68 -9.44 8.31
N ASN A 96 22.73 -9.30 7.52
CA ASN A 96 23.58 -10.44 7.13
C ASN A 96 24.53 -10.90 8.25
N ASN A 97 24.83 -10.04 9.20
CA ASN A 97 25.70 -10.39 10.33
C ASN A 97 24.99 -11.20 11.42
N ARG A 98 23.71 -11.55 11.26
CA ARG A 98 22.86 -12.24 12.26
C ARG A 98 22.75 -11.54 13.62
N GLU A 99 23.12 -10.28 13.68
CA GLU A 99 23.24 -9.45 14.89
C GLU A 99 22.19 -8.33 14.91
N SER A 100 21.05 -8.51 14.23
CA SER A 100 20.07 -7.46 14.10
C SER A 100 19.01 -7.51 15.18
N ASP A 101 18.75 -6.34 15.77
CA ASP A 101 17.57 -6.11 16.59
C ASP A 101 16.29 -6.24 15.76
N PHE A 102 15.20 -6.59 16.46
CA PHE A 102 13.87 -6.47 15.92
C PHE A 102 13.50 -4.99 15.78
N ILE A 103 13.72 -4.42 14.60
CA ILE A 103 13.31 -3.07 14.26
C ILE A 103 12.07 -3.13 13.38
N PRO A 104 10.92 -2.61 13.83
CA PRO A 104 9.72 -2.53 13.01
C PRO A 104 9.99 -1.80 11.69
N GLY A 105 9.41 -2.28 10.58
CA GLY A 105 9.76 -1.86 9.22
C GLY A 105 9.76 -0.35 8.97
N TYR A 106 8.79 0.38 9.54
CA TYR A 106 8.72 1.84 9.41
C TYR A 106 9.80 2.58 10.22
N ASN A 107 10.35 1.99 11.27
CA ASN A 107 11.50 2.54 12.00
C ASN A 107 12.82 2.17 11.32
N LEU A 108 12.84 1.10 10.53
CA LEU A 108 14.02 0.66 9.82
C LEU A 108 14.56 1.76 8.89
N PHE A 109 13.70 2.40 8.12
CA PHE A 109 14.13 3.50 7.25
C PHE A 109 14.79 4.63 8.05
N ALA A 110 14.17 5.07 9.15
CA ALA A 110 14.70 6.14 9.98
C ALA A 110 16.04 5.74 10.63
N ALA A 111 16.15 4.50 11.10
CA ALA A 111 17.35 3.95 11.67
C ALA A 111 18.49 3.87 10.64
N LEU A 112 18.23 3.31 9.48
CA LEU A 112 19.22 3.21 8.40
C LEU A 112 19.63 4.58 7.86
N TRP A 113 18.71 5.56 7.89
CA TRP A 113 19.01 6.92 7.45
C TRP A 113 19.92 7.65 8.43
N ALA A 114 19.67 7.53 9.74
CA ALA A 114 20.44 8.21 10.76
C ALA A 114 21.83 7.61 10.91
N ASP A 115 21.90 6.37 11.33
CA ASP A 115 23.14 5.60 11.53
C ASP A 115 22.79 4.12 11.73
N ALA A 116 23.19 3.28 10.79
CA ALA A 116 22.91 1.85 10.89
C ALA A 116 23.65 1.20 12.08
N ASP A 117 24.83 1.71 12.43
CA ASP A 117 25.62 1.15 13.52
C ASP A 117 25.03 1.51 14.90
N ALA A 118 24.29 2.63 14.99
CA ALA A 118 23.60 3.04 16.22
C ALA A 118 22.41 2.15 16.59
N VAL A 119 21.89 1.33 15.65
CA VAL A 119 20.79 0.40 15.88
C VAL A 119 21.26 -1.04 16.08
N HIS A 120 22.56 -1.26 16.10
CA HIS A 120 23.17 -2.56 16.35
C HIS A 120 23.00 -2.97 17.83
N ASN A 121 22.40 -4.12 18.06
CA ASN A 121 22.34 -4.75 19.37
C ASN A 121 23.21 -6.01 19.38
N PRO A 122 24.35 -6.00 20.07
CA PRO A 122 25.26 -7.14 20.09
C PRO A 122 24.67 -8.39 20.76
N ASN A 123 23.53 -8.25 21.47
CA ASN A 123 22.84 -9.34 22.12
C ASN A 123 21.63 -9.88 21.34
N ALA A 124 21.38 -9.37 20.13
CA ALA A 124 20.27 -9.84 19.31
C ALA A 124 20.52 -11.26 18.80
N THR A 125 19.65 -12.17 19.15
CA THR A 125 19.72 -13.59 18.73
C THR A 125 18.84 -13.82 17.51
N GLY A 126 19.30 -13.47 16.33
CA GLY A 126 18.59 -13.72 15.08
C GLY A 126 17.33 -12.88 14.91
N SER A 127 17.08 -12.43 13.72
CA SER A 127 15.92 -11.59 13.43
C SER A 127 14.95 -12.32 12.51
N VAL A 128 13.68 -12.33 12.88
CA VAL A 128 12.56 -12.68 11.98
C VAL A 128 12.48 -11.72 10.77
N LEU A 129 13.19 -10.59 10.82
CA LEU A 129 13.28 -9.62 9.74
C LEU A 129 13.90 -10.18 8.47
N ASN A 130 14.68 -11.26 8.55
CA ASN A 130 15.27 -11.94 7.40
C ASN A 130 14.27 -12.87 6.68
N MET A 131 13.07 -13.05 7.22
CA MET A 131 12.07 -13.96 6.64
C MET A 131 11.34 -13.38 5.43
N VAL A 132 11.34 -12.05 5.28
CA VAL A 132 10.68 -11.37 4.16
C VAL A 132 11.65 -10.42 3.48
N PRO A 133 11.78 -10.49 2.14
CA PRO A 133 12.58 -9.54 1.37
C PRO A 133 12.14 -8.11 1.63
N ARG A 134 13.11 -7.18 1.70
CA ARG A 134 12.85 -5.76 1.92
C ARG A 134 12.85 -5.01 0.60
N GLU A 135 11.79 -4.23 0.38
CA GLU A 135 11.67 -3.35 -0.77
C GLU A 135 12.08 -1.93 -0.42
N PHE A 136 13.01 -1.42 -1.22
CA PHE A 136 13.56 -0.07 -1.10
C PHE A 136 13.09 0.76 -2.28
N GLU A 137 12.44 1.84 -2.01
CA GLU A 137 12.02 2.82 -3.00
C GLU A 137 12.54 4.21 -2.64
N ASN A 138 12.44 5.15 -3.55
CA ASN A 138 12.97 6.49 -3.34
C ASN A 138 12.01 7.42 -2.59
N ARG A 139 10.77 7.01 -2.31
CA ARG A 139 9.81 7.80 -1.53
C ARG A 139 10.22 7.86 -0.06
N THR A 140 9.97 9.00 0.56
CA THR A 140 10.32 9.26 1.96
C THR A 140 9.15 9.12 2.92
N SER A 141 7.95 8.85 2.42
CA SER A 141 6.75 8.54 3.21
C SER A 141 5.77 7.71 2.39
N LEU A 142 4.99 6.87 3.07
CA LEU A 142 3.82 6.23 2.47
C LEU A 142 2.69 7.25 2.29
N ILE A 143 2.56 8.24 3.20
CA ILE A 143 1.57 9.30 3.07
C ILE A 143 1.90 10.17 1.86
N ILE A 144 0.93 10.26 0.94
CA ILE A 144 0.99 11.07 -0.27
C ILE A 144 0.07 12.29 -0.21
N ASP A 145 -0.93 12.26 0.64
CA ASP A 145 -1.80 13.40 0.98
C ASP A 145 -2.08 13.35 2.49
N PRO A 146 -1.72 14.39 3.22
CA PRO A 146 -1.16 15.70 2.82
C PRO A 146 0.22 15.59 2.16
N PRO A 147 0.57 16.58 1.29
CA PRO A 147 1.81 16.55 0.50
C PRO A 147 3.09 16.71 1.32
N ASP A 148 2.99 17.09 2.59
CA ASP A 148 4.11 17.11 3.52
C ASP A 148 4.51 15.70 3.98
N GLY A 149 3.71 14.68 3.63
CA GLY A 149 3.98 13.29 3.96
C GLY A 149 3.83 12.98 5.45
N ARG A 150 2.94 13.69 6.15
CA ARG A 150 2.70 13.55 7.59
C ARG A 150 1.21 13.38 7.87
N LEU A 151 0.90 12.73 8.99
CA LEU A 151 -0.46 12.63 9.48
C LEU A 151 -1.02 14.02 9.80
N PRO A 152 -2.28 14.29 9.47
CA PRO A 152 -2.95 15.48 9.93
C PRO A 152 -2.98 15.55 11.47
N PRO A 153 -3.11 16.75 12.06
CA PRO A 153 -3.28 16.88 13.49
C PRO A 153 -4.43 16.01 14.02
N VAL A 154 -4.16 15.33 15.12
CA VAL A 154 -5.16 14.50 15.82
C VAL A 154 -6.04 15.40 16.64
N THR A 155 -7.35 15.18 16.60
CA THR A 155 -8.31 15.88 17.44
C THR A 155 -8.12 15.56 18.94
N PRO A 156 -8.61 16.37 19.87
CA PRO A 156 -8.59 16.04 21.29
C PRO A 156 -9.25 14.69 21.60
N GLU A 157 -10.37 14.39 20.94
CA GLU A 157 -11.11 13.13 21.08
C GLU A 157 -10.29 11.95 20.53
N GLY A 158 -9.71 12.09 19.32
CA GLY A 158 -8.82 11.08 18.74
C GLY A 158 -7.61 10.82 19.64
N ARG A 159 -7.01 11.87 20.21
CA ARG A 159 -5.90 11.76 21.16
C ARG A 159 -6.29 10.99 22.41
N ARG A 160 -7.46 11.29 22.98
CA ARG A 160 -7.98 10.56 24.13
C ARG A 160 -8.10 9.06 23.81
N ARG A 161 -8.75 8.71 22.67
CA ARG A 161 -8.91 7.31 22.25
C ARG A 161 -7.57 6.62 21.95
N GLN A 162 -6.59 7.32 21.38
CA GLN A 162 -5.25 6.77 21.19
C GLN A 162 -4.61 6.39 22.52
N ILE A 163 -4.70 7.25 23.52
CA ILE A 163 -4.15 6.99 24.87
C ILE A 163 -4.89 5.84 25.53
N GLU A 164 -6.21 5.82 25.49
CA GLU A 164 -7.05 4.74 26.05
C GLU A 164 -6.78 3.42 25.34
N GLY A 165 -6.67 3.42 24.01
CA GLY A 165 -6.33 2.25 23.22
C GLY A 165 -4.96 1.68 23.58
N LEU A 166 -3.96 2.51 23.80
CA LEU A 166 -2.65 2.10 24.28
C LEU A 166 -2.72 1.57 25.73
N ALA A 167 -3.48 2.24 26.59
CA ALA A 167 -3.64 1.86 27.99
C ALA A 167 -4.41 0.53 28.16
N SER A 168 -5.43 0.30 27.32
CA SER A 168 -6.27 -0.89 27.39
C SER A 168 -5.74 -2.11 26.63
N ASN A 169 -4.49 -2.12 26.19
CA ASN A 169 -3.94 -3.19 25.33
C ASN A 169 -4.77 -3.47 24.05
N LEU A 170 -5.68 -2.58 23.66
CA LEU A 170 -6.46 -2.71 22.43
C LEU A 170 -5.59 -2.58 21.18
N THR A 171 -4.38 -2.06 21.36
CA THR A 171 -3.41 -1.91 20.27
C THR A 171 -2.06 -2.45 20.72
N THR A 172 -1.33 -3.00 19.78
CA THR A 172 0.10 -3.22 20.00
C THR A 172 0.84 -1.91 19.72
N PRO A 173 1.86 -1.54 20.51
CA PRO A 173 2.68 -0.35 20.26
C PRO A 173 3.26 -0.29 18.83
N TRP A 174 3.43 -1.43 18.21
CA TRP A 174 3.92 -1.63 16.85
C TRP A 174 3.01 -1.02 15.77
N GLN A 175 1.72 -0.90 16.02
CA GLN A 175 0.76 -0.34 15.06
C GLN A 175 0.91 1.17 14.84
N PHE A 176 1.69 1.85 15.68
CA PHE A 176 1.81 3.31 15.65
C PHE A 176 3.21 3.84 15.36
N GLY A 177 4.15 2.99 15.00
CA GLY A 177 5.52 3.47 14.85
C GLY A 177 6.15 3.97 16.14
N ALA A 178 5.49 3.80 17.26
CA ALA A 178 6.03 4.16 18.53
C ALA A 178 7.10 3.14 18.95
N THR A 179 8.35 3.53 18.98
CA THR A 179 9.34 2.84 19.79
C THR A 179 8.80 2.75 21.22
N PRO A 180 8.98 1.63 21.94
CA PRO A 180 8.71 1.58 23.36
C PRO A 180 9.48 2.71 24.04
N SER A 181 8.84 3.86 24.21
CA SER A 181 9.41 4.96 24.99
C SER A 181 9.27 4.58 26.44
N THR A 182 10.31 4.81 27.23
CA THR A 182 10.26 4.69 28.69
C THR A 182 9.21 5.61 29.33
N SER A 183 8.55 6.46 28.54
CA SER A 183 7.48 7.37 28.94
C SER A 183 6.06 6.89 28.50
N GLN A 184 5.89 5.62 28.12
CA GLN A 184 4.53 5.09 27.87
C GLN A 184 3.73 5.10 29.17
N PRO A 185 2.44 5.48 29.12
CA PRO A 185 1.60 5.38 30.29
C PRO A 185 1.60 3.94 30.83
N VAL A 186 1.78 3.81 32.14
CA VAL A 186 1.69 2.52 32.80
C VAL A 186 0.32 1.94 32.45
N ARG A 187 0.32 0.80 31.81
CA ARG A 187 -0.92 0.12 31.45
C ARG A 187 -1.53 -0.46 32.74
N PRO A 188 -2.83 -0.27 32.97
CA PRO A 188 -3.49 -0.99 34.04
C PRO A 188 -3.38 -2.50 33.75
N ALA A 189 -3.20 -3.27 34.80
CA ALA A 189 -3.19 -4.72 34.68
C ALA A 189 -4.53 -5.20 34.11
N PRO A 190 -4.54 -6.10 33.10
CA PRO A 190 -5.79 -6.59 32.53
C PRO A 190 -6.53 -7.48 33.55
N ASN A 191 -7.80 -7.17 33.77
CA ASN A 191 -8.69 -7.94 34.68
C ASN A 191 -9.28 -9.17 33.99
N GLY A 192 -9.48 -9.10 32.68
CA GLY A 192 -10.08 -10.16 31.88
C GLY A 192 -9.53 -10.23 30.44
N PRO A 193 -9.89 -11.29 29.70
CA PRO A 193 -9.47 -11.42 28.30
C PRO A 193 -9.91 -10.24 27.45
N GLU A 194 -11.03 -9.61 27.75
CA GLU A 194 -11.58 -8.47 27.01
C GLU A 194 -10.72 -7.21 27.10
N ASP A 195 -9.84 -7.13 28.09
CA ASP A 195 -8.87 -6.03 28.23
C ASP A 195 -7.63 -6.22 27.36
N LEU A 196 -7.51 -7.40 26.71
CA LEU A 196 -6.46 -7.68 25.77
C LEU A 196 -6.85 -7.23 24.36
N SER A 197 -5.85 -6.90 23.55
CA SER A 197 -6.09 -6.50 22.16
C SER A 197 -6.78 -7.59 21.34
N ASN A 198 -7.53 -7.17 20.32
CA ASN A 198 -8.18 -8.09 19.38
C ASN A 198 -7.16 -9.05 18.72
N ALA A 199 -5.97 -8.55 18.44
CA ALA A 199 -4.87 -9.34 17.89
C ALA A 199 -4.40 -10.44 18.85
N LEU A 200 -4.16 -10.11 20.13
CA LEU A 200 -3.79 -11.09 21.16
C LEU A 200 -4.89 -12.12 21.41
N ARG A 201 -6.13 -11.75 21.17
CA ARG A 201 -7.29 -12.65 21.30
C ARG A 201 -7.60 -13.43 20.04
N CYS A 202 -6.79 -13.27 18.99
CA CYS A 202 -7.00 -13.87 17.67
C CYS A 202 -8.37 -13.53 17.05
N ILE A 203 -8.92 -12.35 17.33
CA ILE A 203 -10.19 -11.89 16.77
C ILE A 203 -9.97 -11.22 15.44
N SER A 204 -9.11 -10.20 15.38
CA SER A 204 -8.80 -9.45 14.18
C SER A 204 -7.53 -8.61 14.38
N TRP A 205 -6.77 -8.45 13.31
CA TRP A 205 -5.68 -7.47 13.23
C TRP A 205 -6.14 -6.14 12.67
N GLY A 206 -7.42 -6.05 12.30
CA GLY A 206 -8.04 -4.83 11.82
C GLY A 206 -7.80 -4.52 10.34
N VAL A 207 -8.50 -3.52 9.86
CA VAL A 207 -8.43 -2.95 8.52
C VAL A 207 -8.34 -1.43 8.70
N PRO A 208 -7.55 -0.70 7.89
CA PRO A 208 -6.73 -1.18 6.78
C PRO A 208 -5.45 -1.90 7.22
N LYS A 209 -4.93 -2.71 6.32
CA LYS A 209 -3.61 -3.32 6.50
C LYS A 209 -2.55 -2.33 6.02
N ILE A 210 -2.13 -1.43 6.90
CA ILE A 210 -0.92 -0.65 6.67
C ILE A 210 0.20 -1.45 7.29
N ALA A 211 0.92 -2.16 6.45
CA ALA A 211 2.07 -2.90 6.90
C ALA A 211 3.27 -1.97 7.14
N GLY A 212 4.37 -2.49 7.26
CA GLY A 212 5.58 -1.90 7.80
C GLY A 212 5.79 -2.38 9.21
N ASN A 213 4.84 -3.12 9.75
CA ASN A 213 4.84 -3.48 11.15
C ASN A 213 5.17 -4.94 11.43
N ILE A 214 4.85 -5.85 10.50
CA ILE A 214 5.02 -7.27 10.77
C ILE A 214 5.60 -7.93 9.54
N ASN A 215 6.86 -8.19 9.63
CA ASN A 215 7.69 -8.56 8.52
C ASN A 215 7.49 -9.99 8.01
N TYR A 216 6.82 -10.82 8.76
CA TYR A 216 6.60 -12.24 8.44
C TYR A 216 5.14 -12.58 8.17
N THR A 217 4.24 -11.59 8.17
CA THR A 217 2.80 -11.79 7.97
C THR A 217 2.21 -10.71 7.09
N SER A 218 3.01 -10.20 6.16
CA SER A 218 2.64 -9.09 5.28
C SER A 218 1.94 -9.54 3.99
N HIS A 219 1.72 -10.84 3.82
CA HIS A 219 1.12 -11.38 2.62
C HIS A 219 -0.41 -11.21 2.64
N GLN A 220 -0.93 -10.85 1.48
CA GLN A 220 -2.36 -10.82 1.19
C GLN A 220 -2.59 -11.53 -0.14
N GLU A 221 -3.58 -12.40 -0.19
CA GLU A 221 -4.00 -13.04 -1.42
C GLU A 221 -5.30 -12.44 -1.92
N ILE A 222 -5.34 -12.12 -3.20
CA ILE A 222 -6.51 -11.58 -3.87
C ILE A 222 -7.12 -12.66 -4.75
N PHE A 223 -8.41 -12.95 -4.51
CA PHE A 223 -9.22 -13.81 -5.37
C PHE A 223 -10.30 -12.98 -6.04
N GLN A 224 -10.58 -13.27 -7.29
CA GLN A 224 -11.65 -12.62 -8.05
C GLN A 224 -12.60 -13.67 -8.59
N GLY A 225 -13.89 -13.39 -8.45
CA GLY A 225 -14.97 -14.18 -9.01
C GLY A 225 -16.12 -13.28 -9.48
N PRO A 226 -17.08 -13.83 -10.22
CA PRO A 226 -18.23 -13.06 -10.69
C PRO A 226 -18.98 -12.40 -9.52
N GLY A 227 -18.96 -11.07 -9.47
CA GLY A 227 -19.65 -10.28 -8.45
C GLY A 227 -18.95 -10.13 -7.12
N TYR A 228 -17.73 -10.70 -6.94
CA TYR A 228 -17.00 -10.63 -5.69
C TYR A 228 -15.49 -10.53 -5.91
N VAL A 229 -14.84 -9.82 -4.97
CA VAL A 229 -13.39 -9.92 -4.71
C VAL A 229 -13.22 -10.36 -3.27
N VAL A 230 -12.25 -11.25 -3.02
CA VAL A 230 -11.89 -11.66 -1.66
C VAL A 230 -10.44 -11.24 -1.41
N LEU A 231 -10.24 -10.53 -0.30
CA LEU A 231 -8.91 -10.21 0.22
C LEU A 231 -8.66 -11.11 1.43
N LEU A 232 -7.76 -12.07 1.26
CA LEU A 232 -7.33 -12.97 2.33
C LEU A 232 -6.00 -12.47 2.90
N SER A 233 -5.99 -12.13 4.17
CA SER A 233 -4.78 -11.77 4.89
C SER A 233 -4.15 -13.00 5.53
N GLU A 234 -2.83 -13.16 5.43
CA GLU A 234 -2.10 -14.23 6.09
C GLU A 234 -2.30 -14.22 7.61
N VAL A 235 -2.26 -13.02 8.21
CA VAL A 235 -2.51 -12.86 9.64
C VAL A 235 -3.96 -13.21 9.97
N ASN A 236 -4.13 -14.16 10.89
CA ASN A 236 -5.42 -14.67 11.35
C ASN A 236 -6.31 -15.29 10.27
N HIS A 237 -5.81 -15.51 9.05
CA HIS A 237 -6.62 -15.96 7.90
C HIS A 237 -7.89 -15.12 7.70
N GLU A 238 -7.75 -13.80 7.90
CA GLU A 238 -8.88 -12.88 7.78
C GLU A 238 -9.28 -12.71 6.32
N ALA A 239 -10.41 -13.29 5.95
CA ALA A 239 -11.01 -13.12 4.65
C ALA A 239 -12.01 -11.98 4.65
N ARG A 240 -11.83 -11.01 3.75
CA ARG A 240 -12.78 -9.94 3.47
C ARG A 240 -13.46 -10.22 2.12
N VAL A 241 -14.73 -10.60 2.16
CA VAL A 241 -15.55 -10.79 0.96
C VAL A 241 -16.18 -9.45 0.57
N ILE A 242 -15.83 -8.95 -0.61
CA ILE A 242 -16.21 -7.63 -1.11
C ILE A 242 -17.16 -7.81 -2.30
N PRO A 243 -18.48 -7.58 -2.12
CA PRO A 243 -19.41 -7.53 -3.23
C PRO A 243 -19.08 -6.36 -4.18
N ILE A 244 -19.13 -6.63 -5.49
CA ILE A 244 -18.89 -5.62 -6.54
C ILE A 244 -20.14 -5.42 -7.44
N ASP A 245 -21.30 -5.69 -6.89
CA ASP A 245 -22.60 -5.67 -7.58
C ASP A 245 -23.45 -4.42 -7.27
N ALA A 246 -22.83 -3.34 -6.81
CA ALA A 246 -23.45 -2.06 -6.48
C ALA A 246 -24.55 -2.13 -5.38
N ARG A 247 -24.62 -3.21 -4.59
CA ARG A 247 -25.54 -3.25 -3.44
C ARG A 247 -25.13 -2.20 -2.38
N PRO A 248 -26.10 -1.61 -1.67
CA PRO A 248 -25.80 -0.65 -0.64
C PRO A 248 -25.06 -1.29 0.56
N HIS A 249 -24.43 -0.47 1.37
CA HIS A 249 -23.93 -0.90 2.67
C HIS A 249 -25.06 -1.39 3.58
N LEU A 250 -24.70 -2.23 4.53
CA LEU A 250 -25.60 -2.66 5.59
C LEU A 250 -26.10 -1.46 6.40
N ALA A 251 -27.21 -1.64 7.09
CA ALA A 251 -27.69 -0.61 8.03
C ALA A 251 -26.61 -0.30 9.07
N GLU A 252 -26.49 0.98 9.46
CA GLU A 252 -25.46 1.46 10.41
C GLU A 252 -25.47 0.73 11.76
N SER A 253 -26.59 0.13 12.14
CA SER A 253 -26.71 -0.68 13.36
C SER A 253 -25.97 -2.01 13.28
N LEU A 254 -25.63 -2.49 12.06
CA LEU A 254 -24.93 -3.74 11.84
C LEU A 254 -23.43 -3.48 11.72
N ARG A 255 -22.74 -3.55 12.85
CA ARG A 255 -21.31 -3.28 12.96
C ARG A 255 -20.50 -4.55 12.89
N GLN A 256 -19.35 -4.51 12.20
CA GLN A 256 -18.44 -5.64 12.04
C GLN A 256 -17.00 -5.25 12.45
N TRP A 257 -16.19 -6.26 12.81
CA TRP A 257 -14.79 -6.02 13.20
C TRP A 257 -13.98 -5.34 12.11
N ASN A 258 -14.15 -5.77 10.86
CA ASN A 258 -13.44 -5.25 9.69
C ASN A 258 -14.32 -4.35 8.82
N GLY A 259 -15.44 -3.88 9.37
CA GLY A 259 -16.40 -3.06 8.65
C GLY A 259 -17.19 -3.82 7.59
N ASP A 260 -18.04 -3.11 6.89
CA ASP A 260 -18.83 -3.57 5.76
C ASP A 260 -18.26 -2.98 4.47
N SER A 261 -17.70 -3.84 3.61
CA SER A 261 -17.00 -3.43 2.40
C SER A 261 -17.88 -3.56 1.17
N ARG A 262 -17.78 -2.58 0.25
CA ARG A 262 -18.39 -2.59 -1.09
C ARG A 262 -17.36 -2.19 -2.11
N GLY A 263 -17.34 -2.88 -3.24
CA GLY A 263 -16.37 -2.63 -4.30
C GLY A 263 -17.02 -2.26 -5.63
N HIS A 264 -16.27 -1.54 -6.44
CA HIS A 264 -16.59 -1.30 -7.84
C HIS A 264 -15.30 -1.07 -8.63
N TRP A 265 -15.41 -1.14 -9.96
CA TRP A 265 -14.28 -0.90 -10.84
C TRP A 265 -14.29 0.51 -11.42
N GLU A 266 -13.17 1.19 -11.36
CA GLU A 266 -12.89 2.44 -12.06
C GLU A 266 -11.72 2.21 -13.05
N GLY A 267 -12.05 1.87 -14.28
CA GLY A 267 -11.05 1.51 -15.29
C GLY A 267 -10.24 0.29 -14.88
N ASN A 268 -8.95 0.48 -14.57
CA ASN A 268 -8.06 -0.61 -14.13
C ASN A 268 -7.88 -0.68 -12.60
N THR A 269 -8.69 0.05 -11.85
CA THR A 269 -8.59 0.16 -10.39
C THR A 269 -9.83 -0.47 -9.74
N LEU A 270 -9.63 -1.41 -8.83
CA LEU A 270 -10.66 -1.82 -7.88
C LEU A 270 -10.73 -0.78 -6.77
N VAL A 271 -11.90 -0.18 -6.57
CA VAL A 271 -12.19 0.73 -5.46
C VAL A 271 -13.04 0.00 -4.45
N VAL A 272 -12.61 0.04 -3.19
CA VAL A 272 -13.34 -0.59 -2.07
C VAL A 272 -13.63 0.47 -1.02
N GLU A 273 -14.89 0.66 -0.73
CA GLU A 273 -15.36 1.53 0.33
C GLU A 273 -15.78 0.68 1.53
N THR A 274 -15.33 1.05 2.73
CA THR A 274 -15.61 0.30 3.95
C THR A 274 -16.08 1.24 5.06
N THR A 275 -17.21 0.90 5.64
CA THR A 275 -17.86 1.61 6.74
C THR A 275 -18.33 0.62 7.81
N ASN A 276 -19.17 1.03 8.74
CA ASN A 276 -19.82 0.16 9.73
C ASN A 276 -18.84 -0.68 10.58
N PHE A 277 -17.70 -0.10 10.92
CA PHE A 277 -16.77 -0.70 11.86
C PHE A 277 -17.37 -0.83 13.26
N SER A 278 -16.99 -1.85 13.99
CA SER A 278 -17.33 -2.01 15.39
C SER A 278 -16.68 -0.89 16.23
N PRO A 279 -17.35 -0.33 17.24
CA PRO A 279 -16.70 0.60 18.18
C PRO A 279 -15.55 -0.06 18.97
N LYS A 280 -15.46 -1.39 18.95
CA LYS A 280 -14.34 -2.16 19.52
C LYS A 280 -13.25 -2.46 18.51
N SER A 281 -13.41 -2.08 17.22
CA SER A 281 -12.33 -2.03 16.25
C SER A 281 -11.43 -0.85 16.59
N PHE A 282 -10.15 -0.97 16.27
CA PHE A 282 -9.21 0.10 16.57
C PHE A 282 -8.20 0.27 15.43
N PHE A 283 -8.19 1.47 14.88
CA PHE A 283 -7.18 1.87 13.92
C PHE A 283 -6.66 3.28 14.27
N MET A 284 -5.51 3.37 14.95
CA MET A 284 -4.85 4.64 15.29
C MET A 284 -5.75 5.65 16.03
N GLY A 285 -6.66 5.17 16.87
CA GLY A 285 -7.65 5.99 17.59
C GLY A 285 -9.00 6.14 16.87
N SER A 286 -9.10 5.64 15.65
CA SER A 286 -10.35 5.54 14.91
C SER A 286 -11.04 4.20 15.14
N ALA A 287 -12.35 4.15 15.05
CA ALA A 287 -13.17 2.97 15.22
C ALA A 287 -14.45 3.05 14.36
N ASP A 288 -15.61 3.21 15.01
CA ASP A 288 -16.92 3.16 14.37
C ASP A 288 -17.24 4.32 13.43
N ARG A 289 -16.45 5.40 13.49
CA ARG A 289 -16.54 6.56 12.57
C ARG A 289 -15.59 6.49 11.39
N LEU A 290 -14.78 5.42 11.32
CA LEU A 290 -13.85 5.25 10.20
C LEU A 290 -14.62 5.04 8.89
N HIS A 291 -14.31 5.88 7.92
CA HIS A 291 -14.62 5.68 6.52
C HIS A 291 -13.31 5.44 5.79
N LEU A 292 -13.20 4.27 5.18
CA LEU A 292 -12.00 3.81 4.50
C LEU A 292 -12.30 3.64 3.02
N VAL A 293 -11.48 4.25 2.17
CA VAL A 293 -11.50 4.01 0.73
C VAL A 293 -10.16 3.42 0.30
N GLU A 294 -10.20 2.23 -0.25
CA GLU A 294 -9.04 1.49 -0.73
C GLU A 294 -9.07 1.39 -2.26
N ARG A 295 -7.92 1.53 -2.89
CA ARG A 295 -7.78 1.49 -4.34
C ARG A 295 -6.64 0.55 -4.71
N PHE A 296 -6.94 -0.48 -5.46
CA PHE A 296 -5.98 -1.49 -5.90
C PHE A 296 -5.78 -1.35 -7.41
N THR A 297 -4.56 -1.01 -7.82
CA THR A 297 -4.22 -0.82 -9.23
C THR A 297 -2.97 -1.62 -9.55
N ARG A 298 -3.08 -2.61 -10.41
CA ARG A 298 -1.92 -3.37 -10.88
C ARG A 298 -1.15 -2.53 -11.90
N THR A 299 0.06 -2.10 -11.53
CA THR A 299 0.89 -1.16 -12.29
C THR A 299 2.04 -1.83 -13.04
N GLY A 300 2.23 -3.12 -12.82
CA GLY A 300 3.24 -3.93 -13.50
C GLY A 300 3.00 -5.42 -13.33
N PRO A 301 3.80 -6.27 -14.00
CA PRO A 301 3.65 -7.73 -13.88
C PRO A 301 3.69 -8.23 -12.44
N ARG A 302 4.53 -7.61 -11.62
CA ARG A 302 4.79 -7.98 -10.23
C ARG A 302 4.54 -6.83 -9.26
N THR A 303 3.74 -5.82 -9.64
CA THR A 303 3.53 -4.61 -8.83
C THR A 303 2.06 -4.25 -8.77
N LEU A 304 1.57 -4.07 -7.56
CA LEU A 304 0.21 -3.63 -7.25
C LEU A 304 0.31 -2.38 -6.35
N ASP A 305 -0.17 -1.25 -6.84
CA ASP A 305 -0.30 -0.04 -6.02
C ASP A 305 -1.58 -0.16 -5.18
N TYR A 306 -1.42 -0.15 -3.87
CA TYR A 306 -2.49 -0.13 -2.89
C TYR A 306 -2.53 1.24 -2.25
N GLN A 307 -3.50 2.04 -2.65
CA GLN A 307 -3.77 3.36 -2.08
C GLN A 307 -4.94 3.28 -1.13
N LEU A 308 -4.81 3.91 0.03
CA LEU A 308 -5.86 3.95 1.02
C LEU A 308 -6.07 5.37 1.53
N THR A 309 -7.32 5.77 1.63
CA THR A 309 -7.75 7.05 2.18
C THR A 309 -8.52 6.81 3.47
N ILE A 310 -8.07 7.45 4.52
CA ILE A 310 -8.62 7.38 5.87
C ILE A 310 -9.38 8.68 6.13
N ASP A 311 -10.66 8.56 6.42
CA ASP A 311 -11.51 9.68 6.81
C ASP A 311 -12.22 9.36 8.13
N ASP A 312 -11.84 10.06 9.17
CA ASP A 312 -12.53 10.06 10.46
C ASP A 312 -12.34 11.43 11.11
N PRO A 313 -13.30 12.34 10.95
CA PRO A 313 -13.21 13.70 11.49
C PRO A 313 -13.23 13.75 13.02
N THR A 314 -13.57 12.64 13.69
CA THR A 314 -13.47 12.53 15.14
C THR A 314 -12.06 12.17 15.61
N THR A 315 -11.21 11.68 14.70
CA THR A 315 -9.82 11.30 15.00
C THR A 315 -8.83 12.30 14.43
N TRP A 316 -8.97 12.70 13.17
CA TRP A 316 -8.07 13.65 12.49
C TRP A 316 -8.80 14.88 12.01
N THR A 317 -8.08 15.99 11.92
CA THR A 317 -8.65 17.27 11.48
C THR A 317 -9.01 17.30 9.99
N LYS A 318 -8.49 16.35 9.20
CA LYS A 318 -8.79 16.15 7.77
C LYS A 318 -8.45 14.72 7.36
N PRO A 319 -9.03 14.23 6.24
CA PRO A 319 -8.64 12.94 5.65
C PRO A 319 -7.16 12.92 5.26
N TRP A 320 -6.61 11.71 5.15
CA TRP A 320 -5.26 11.50 4.66
C TRP A 320 -5.17 10.23 3.80
N THR A 321 -4.21 10.21 2.90
CA THR A 321 -4.03 9.12 1.94
C THR A 321 -2.61 8.58 1.98
N ALA A 322 -2.48 7.28 2.03
CA ALA A 322 -1.21 6.58 1.88
C ALA A 322 -1.21 5.71 0.61
N LEU A 323 -0.04 5.48 0.06
CA LEU A 323 0.21 4.58 -1.06
C LEU A 323 1.28 3.57 -0.67
N ILE A 324 0.92 2.30 -0.74
CA ILE A 324 1.80 1.16 -0.50
C ILE A 324 2.00 0.43 -1.83
N ARG A 325 3.24 0.15 -2.19
CA ARG A 325 3.56 -0.61 -3.40
C ARG A 325 3.80 -2.07 -3.04
N LEU A 326 2.80 -2.89 -3.26
CA LEU A 326 2.86 -4.32 -3.03
C LEU A 326 3.63 -5.02 -4.15
N LYS A 327 4.31 -6.11 -3.80
CA LYS A 327 5.05 -6.97 -4.72
C LYS A 327 4.42 -8.35 -4.77
N ALA A 328 4.34 -8.91 -5.98
CA ALA A 328 3.90 -10.29 -6.13
C ALA A 328 4.88 -11.23 -5.43
N SER A 329 4.36 -12.14 -4.61
CA SER A 329 5.10 -13.23 -3.99
C SER A 329 4.93 -14.50 -4.82
N ASP A 330 6.00 -15.27 -4.98
CA ASP A 330 5.96 -16.61 -5.56
C ASP A 330 5.81 -17.68 -4.47
N GLU A 331 5.89 -17.27 -3.21
CA GLU A 331 5.69 -18.14 -2.07
C GLU A 331 4.20 -18.23 -1.73
N PRO A 332 3.71 -19.41 -1.38
CA PRO A 332 2.33 -19.57 -0.94
C PRO A 332 2.14 -18.88 0.41
N MET A 333 0.90 -18.49 0.69
CA MET A 333 0.53 -18.08 2.03
C MET A 333 0.66 -19.25 3.00
N ILE A 334 1.22 -19.00 4.17
CA ILE A 334 1.31 -19.99 5.25
C ILE A 334 0.17 -19.77 6.25
N GLU A 335 -0.15 -20.80 7.00
CA GLU A 335 -1.10 -20.68 8.08
C GLU A 335 -0.51 -19.89 9.25
N PHE A 336 -1.15 -18.79 9.60
CA PHE A 336 -0.88 -18.09 10.85
C PHE A 336 -1.80 -18.67 11.94
N ALA A 337 -1.34 -19.72 12.61
CA ALA A 337 -2.11 -20.50 13.58
C ALA A 337 -2.25 -19.75 14.92
N CYS A 338 -2.91 -18.58 14.90
CA CYS A 338 -3.03 -17.70 16.06
C CYS A 338 -3.66 -18.37 17.27
N HIS A 339 -4.65 -19.23 17.06
CA HIS A 339 -5.37 -19.90 18.15
C HIS A 339 -4.58 -21.01 18.85
N GLU A 340 -3.60 -21.60 18.16
CA GLU A 340 -2.82 -22.70 18.69
C GLU A 340 -1.92 -22.24 19.84
N GLY A 341 -2.18 -22.75 21.01
CA GLY A 341 -1.45 -22.38 22.23
C GLY A 341 -1.77 -20.98 22.79
N ASN A 342 -2.59 -20.16 22.11
CA ASN A 342 -2.86 -18.78 22.52
C ASN A 342 -3.50 -18.66 23.91
N HIS A 343 -4.26 -19.68 24.35
CA HIS A 343 -4.81 -19.70 25.71
C HIS A 343 -3.73 -19.68 26.80
N HIS A 344 -2.54 -20.20 26.53
CA HIS A 344 -1.40 -20.11 27.44
C HIS A 344 -0.87 -18.68 27.52
N VAL A 345 -0.81 -17.98 26.37
CA VAL A 345 -0.39 -16.59 26.30
C VAL A 345 -1.36 -15.71 27.10
N VAL A 346 -2.66 -15.84 26.84
CA VAL A 346 -3.70 -15.08 27.54
C VAL A 346 -3.67 -15.36 29.05
N ARG A 347 -3.58 -16.64 29.46
CA ARG A 347 -3.48 -17.00 30.87
C ARG A 347 -2.21 -16.50 31.54
N GLY A 348 -1.09 -16.54 30.82
CA GLY A 348 0.20 -16.01 31.31
C GLY A 348 0.12 -14.53 31.61
N ILE A 349 -0.45 -13.75 30.68
CA ILE A 349 -0.62 -12.29 30.85
C ILE A 349 -1.55 -11.99 32.03
N LEU A 350 -2.71 -12.62 32.10
CA LEU A 350 -3.68 -12.41 33.17
C LEU A 350 -3.18 -12.93 34.55
N GLY A 351 -2.40 -14.01 34.54
CA GLY A 351 -1.78 -14.55 35.74
C GLY A 351 -0.68 -13.64 36.30
N GLY A 352 0.16 -13.08 35.40
CA GLY A 352 1.17 -12.11 35.76
C GLY A 352 0.57 -10.82 36.34
N ALA A 353 -0.47 -10.30 35.69
CA ALA A 353 -1.18 -9.10 36.17
C ALA A 353 -1.70 -9.29 37.60
N ARG A 354 -2.33 -10.41 37.90
CA ARG A 354 -2.86 -10.73 39.27
C ARG A 354 -1.74 -10.95 40.29
N ALA A 355 -0.55 -11.35 39.85
CA ALA A 355 0.60 -11.53 40.75
C ALA A 355 1.21 -10.19 41.15
N GLU A 356 1.17 -9.19 40.28
CA GLU A 356 1.66 -7.84 40.55
C GLU A 356 0.72 -7.04 41.48
N GLU A 357 -0.56 -7.41 41.57
CA GLU A 357 -1.54 -6.77 42.45
C GLU A 357 -1.42 -7.23 43.95
N LYS A 358 -0.59 -8.23 44.23
CA LYS A 358 -0.34 -8.78 45.57
C LYS A 358 0.95 -8.24 46.16
#